data_5f929c34ce03a0af8316b9c20347c3ba
#
_entry.id   5f929c34ce03a0af8316b9c20347c3ba
#
_cell.length_a   1.000
_cell.length_b   1.000
_cell.length_c   1.000
_cell.angle_alpha   90.00
_cell.angle_beta   90.00
_cell.angle_gamma   90.00
#
_symmetry.space_group_name_H-M   'P 1'
#
loop_
_entity.id
_entity.type
_entity.pdbx_description
1 polymer ?
#
loop_
_entity_poly.entity_id
_entity_poly.type
_entity_poly.pdbx_seq_one_letter_code
_entity_poly.pdbx_strand_id
1 'polypeptide(L)'
;MPLPLLLRTRNDLRMEFYDLIVGVEQAETSPRPVVGVIVVVSGLAVSFLLWLLYVHHASADFAQRWMFLPALNAFLNGLCAIALCVGLYFIKHRNKEAHRKSMLLAFAFSSAFLISYIVNHTLHGDTIFPGHGPVRTLYLSILASHIILSIVALPMVLTTFFFSLTGRFAMHRLIARVTFPIWLYVSITGVVVFVFLKAYAY
;
A
#
# COMPACT_ATOMS: atom_id res chain seq x y z
N MET A 1 33.53 -34.82 -18.44
CA MET A 1 34.49 -34.49 -19.49
C MET A 1 33.77 -33.69 -20.55
N PRO A 2 34.11 -32.43 -20.85
CA PRO A 2 33.44 -31.67 -21.91
C PRO A 2 33.83 -32.28 -23.28
N LEU A 3 32.83 -32.44 -24.16
CA LEU A 3 33.05 -32.90 -25.53
C LEU A 3 34.05 -31.97 -26.25
N PRO A 4 34.96 -32.51 -27.10
CA PRO A 4 35.88 -31.68 -27.85
C PRO A 4 35.11 -30.75 -28.83
N LEU A 5 35.59 -29.51 -28.96
CA LEU A 5 34.97 -28.40 -29.70
C LEU A 5 34.53 -28.74 -31.14
N LEU A 6 35.17 -29.74 -31.75
CA LEU A 6 34.92 -30.15 -33.15
C LEU A 6 33.67 -31.02 -33.37
N LEU A 7 32.98 -31.45 -32.29
CA LEU A 7 31.76 -32.24 -32.36
C LEU A 7 30.49 -31.51 -31.85
N ARG A 8 30.65 -30.23 -31.51
CA ARG A 8 29.51 -29.39 -31.06
C ARG A 8 28.65 -29.01 -32.23
N THR A 9 27.36 -29.35 -32.15
CA THR A 9 26.40 -28.95 -33.18
C THR A 9 26.00 -27.48 -32.99
N ARG A 10 25.50 -26.87 -34.04
CA ARG A 10 24.98 -25.49 -34.00
C ARG A 10 23.88 -25.33 -32.95
N ASN A 11 23.16 -26.39 -32.66
CA ASN A 11 22.12 -26.42 -31.63
C ASN A 11 22.68 -26.41 -30.23
N ASP A 12 23.79 -27.16 -29.97
CA ASP A 12 24.45 -27.20 -28.66
C ASP A 12 25.01 -25.82 -28.29
N LEU A 13 25.63 -25.13 -29.24
CA LEU A 13 26.12 -23.75 -29.02
C LEU A 13 24.99 -22.76 -28.78
N ARG A 14 23.86 -22.97 -29.46
CA ARG A 14 22.66 -22.12 -29.29
C ARG A 14 22.01 -22.32 -27.91
N MET A 15 21.94 -23.54 -27.43
CA MET A 15 21.44 -23.87 -26.11
C MET A 15 22.37 -23.34 -25.01
N GLU A 16 23.68 -23.53 -25.16
CA GLU A 16 24.68 -23.03 -24.20
C GLU A 16 24.67 -21.50 -24.14
N PHE A 17 24.49 -20.81 -25.28
CA PHE A 17 24.38 -19.36 -25.35
C PHE A 17 23.03 -18.90 -24.73
N TYR A 18 21.95 -19.66 -24.95
CA TYR A 18 20.65 -19.40 -24.32
C TYR A 18 20.72 -19.58 -22.81
N ASP A 19 21.34 -20.66 -22.34
CA ASP A 19 21.55 -20.95 -20.91
C ASP A 19 22.48 -19.91 -20.26
N LEU A 20 23.46 -19.39 -21.00
CA LEU A 20 24.33 -18.32 -20.53
C LEU A 20 23.59 -17.00 -20.41
N ILE A 21 22.74 -16.65 -21.40
CA ILE A 21 21.89 -15.45 -21.35
C ILE A 21 20.85 -15.58 -20.25
N VAL A 22 20.18 -16.74 -20.15
CA VAL A 22 19.19 -17.00 -19.10
C VAL A 22 19.86 -17.06 -17.73
N GLY A 23 21.07 -17.61 -17.64
CA GLY A 23 21.87 -17.63 -16.41
C GLY A 23 22.34 -16.24 -15.97
N VAL A 24 22.69 -15.37 -16.91
CA VAL A 24 23.01 -13.95 -16.64
C VAL A 24 21.74 -13.18 -16.21
N GLU A 25 20.59 -13.49 -16.82
CA GLU A 25 19.31 -12.88 -16.45
C GLU A 25 18.80 -13.37 -15.08
N GLN A 26 19.16 -14.60 -14.68
CA GLN A 26 18.87 -15.14 -13.34
C GLN A 26 19.90 -14.72 -12.26
N ALA A 27 21.08 -14.23 -12.66
CA ALA A 27 22.03 -13.56 -11.76
C ALA A 27 21.54 -12.16 -11.32
N GLU A 28 20.29 -11.79 -11.67
CA GLU A 28 19.63 -10.63 -11.11
C GLU A 28 19.63 -10.69 -9.58
N THR A 29 20.20 -9.66 -9.01
CA THR A 29 20.31 -9.35 -7.59
C THR A 29 19.14 -9.89 -6.78
N SER A 30 19.46 -10.69 -5.76
CA SER A 30 18.47 -11.18 -4.80
C SER A 30 17.50 -10.05 -4.41
N PRO A 31 16.17 -10.22 -4.45
CA PRO A 31 15.22 -9.18 -4.07
C PRO A 31 15.31 -8.83 -2.57
N ARG A 32 15.99 -9.65 -1.78
CA ARG A 32 16.10 -9.51 -0.32
C ARG A 32 16.65 -8.16 0.13
N PRO A 33 17.77 -7.61 -0.42
CA PRO A 33 18.26 -6.31 0.02
C PRO A 33 17.29 -5.18 -0.32
N VAL A 34 16.62 -5.22 -1.48
CA VAL A 34 15.66 -4.18 -1.87
C VAL A 34 14.41 -4.23 -1.01
N VAL A 35 13.88 -5.42 -0.72
CA VAL A 35 12.76 -5.59 0.23
C VAL A 35 13.17 -5.11 1.62
N GLY A 36 14.39 -5.41 2.07
CA GLY A 36 14.94 -4.89 3.32
C GLY A 36 14.94 -3.36 3.37
N VAL A 37 15.41 -2.71 2.30
CA VAL A 37 15.39 -1.24 2.17
C VAL A 37 13.95 -0.71 2.21
N ILE A 38 13.00 -1.33 1.51
CA ILE A 38 11.59 -0.93 1.54
C ILE A 38 11.05 -1.00 2.97
N VAL A 39 11.32 -2.07 3.70
CA VAL A 39 10.86 -2.22 5.10
C VAL A 39 11.48 -1.16 6.00
N VAL A 40 12.79 -0.90 5.89
CA VAL A 40 13.47 0.14 6.66
C VAL A 40 12.91 1.53 6.35
N VAL A 41 12.77 1.88 5.08
CA VAL A 41 12.21 3.18 4.66
C VAL A 41 10.75 3.32 5.13
N SER A 42 9.95 2.26 5.04
CA SER A 42 8.57 2.26 5.56
C SER A 42 8.55 2.43 7.09
N GLY A 43 9.44 1.76 7.81
CA GLY A 43 9.58 1.91 9.26
C GLY A 43 9.98 3.33 9.66
N LEU A 44 10.94 3.93 8.97
CA LEU A 44 11.34 5.33 9.16
C LEU A 44 10.18 6.30 8.86
N ALA A 45 9.43 6.05 7.78
CA ALA A 45 8.26 6.86 7.43
C ALA A 45 7.17 6.77 8.51
N VAL A 46 6.87 5.57 9.00
CA VAL A 46 5.92 5.38 10.11
C VAL A 46 6.40 6.05 11.39
N SER A 47 7.68 5.90 11.75
CA SER A 47 8.26 6.55 12.94
C SER A 47 8.22 8.06 12.84
N PHE A 48 8.54 8.62 11.67
CA PHE A 48 8.44 10.05 11.39
C PHE A 48 7.00 10.55 11.49
N LEU A 49 6.03 9.78 10.95
CA LEU A 49 4.62 10.10 11.07
C LEU A 49 4.17 10.12 12.54
N LEU A 50 4.51 9.10 13.32
CA LEU A 50 4.17 9.06 14.74
C LEU A 50 4.80 10.24 15.49
N TRP A 51 6.06 10.56 15.21
CA TRP A 51 6.72 11.71 15.80
C TRP A 51 6.00 13.03 15.44
N LEU A 52 5.66 13.21 14.16
CA LEU A 52 4.95 14.41 13.69
C LEU A 52 3.58 14.55 14.35
N LEU A 53 2.84 13.44 14.48
CA LEU A 53 1.49 13.40 15.07
C LEU A 53 1.51 13.73 16.58
N TYR A 54 2.54 13.27 17.32
CA TYR A 54 2.58 13.45 18.77
C TYR A 54 3.35 14.69 19.24
N VAL A 55 4.21 15.29 18.41
CA VAL A 55 5.12 16.40 18.85
C VAL A 55 4.69 17.75 18.30
N HIS A 56 4.01 17.81 17.14
CA HIS A 56 3.63 19.07 16.49
C HIS A 56 2.13 19.33 16.57
N HIS A 57 1.75 20.45 17.19
CA HIS A 57 0.38 20.96 17.21
C HIS A 57 0.35 22.36 16.59
N ALA A 58 -0.56 22.60 15.66
CA ALA A 58 -0.76 23.90 15.04
C ALA A 58 -1.67 24.82 15.89
N SER A 59 -1.64 26.13 15.65
CA SER A 59 -2.49 27.11 16.31
C SER A 59 -3.96 26.99 15.88
N ALA A 60 -4.88 27.19 16.84
CA ALA A 60 -6.31 26.95 16.67
C ALA A 60 -7.01 27.77 15.54
N ASP A 61 -6.53 28.97 15.26
CA ASP A 61 -7.17 29.88 14.27
C ASP A 61 -7.01 29.38 12.81
N PHE A 62 -5.94 28.63 12.53
CA PHE A 62 -5.71 28.07 11.20
C PHE A 62 -6.54 26.80 10.95
N ALA A 63 -6.87 26.07 12.00
CA ALA A 63 -7.60 24.80 11.93
C ALA A 63 -9.03 24.95 11.37
N GLN A 64 -9.73 26.04 11.70
CA GLN A 64 -11.12 26.25 11.32
C GLN A 64 -11.34 26.35 9.80
N ARG A 65 -10.33 26.73 9.03
CA ARG A 65 -10.38 26.82 7.57
C ARG A 65 -10.40 25.46 6.87
N TRP A 66 -9.98 24.40 7.55
CA TRP A 66 -9.71 23.08 6.97
C TRP A 66 -10.65 21.97 7.47
N MET A 67 -11.82 22.35 7.97
CA MET A 67 -12.84 21.41 8.51
C MET A 67 -13.35 20.38 7.49
N PHE A 68 -13.05 20.55 6.20
CA PHE A 68 -13.43 19.59 5.16
C PHE A 68 -12.47 18.39 5.06
N LEU A 69 -11.27 18.47 5.65
CA LEU A 69 -10.22 17.42 5.52
C LEU A 69 -10.68 16.04 5.99
N PRO A 70 -11.42 15.86 7.11
CA PRO A 70 -11.90 14.54 7.49
C PRO A 70 -12.82 13.92 6.43
N ALA A 71 -13.68 14.72 5.79
CA ALA A 71 -14.54 14.26 4.71
C ALA A 71 -13.75 13.93 3.45
N LEU A 72 -12.72 14.72 3.11
CA LEU A 72 -11.79 14.44 2.02
C LEU A 72 -11.03 13.12 2.27
N ASN A 73 -10.57 12.89 3.49
CA ASN A 73 -9.89 11.65 3.88
C ASN A 73 -10.79 10.42 3.66
N ALA A 74 -12.04 10.48 4.08
CA ALA A 74 -13.00 9.42 3.85
C ALA A 74 -13.30 9.21 2.36
N PHE A 75 -13.42 10.28 1.59
CA PHE A 75 -13.66 10.24 0.15
C PHE A 75 -12.49 9.57 -0.59
N LEU A 76 -11.24 9.94 -0.28
CA LEU A 76 -10.04 9.35 -0.86
C LEU A 76 -9.91 7.86 -0.54
N ASN A 77 -10.23 7.45 0.70
CA ASN A 77 -10.28 6.05 1.08
C ASN A 77 -11.38 5.28 0.31
N GLY A 78 -12.55 5.87 0.13
CA GLY A 78 -13.63 5.31 -0.68
C GLY A 78 -13.23 5.11 -2.14
N LEU A 79 -12.60 6.11 -2.77
CA LEU A 79 -12.06 6.01 -4.13
C LEU A 79 -10.96 4.94 -4.23
N CYS A 80 -10.10 4.82 -3.22
CA CYS A 80 -9.10 3.76 -3.14
C CYS A 80 -9.76 2.37 -3.12
N ALA A 81 -10.77 2.16 -2.26
CA ALA A 81 -11.50 0.90 -2.19
C ALA A 81 -12.16 0.54 -3.53
N ILE A 82 -12.78 1.49 -4.20
CA ILE A 82 -13.37 1.31 -5.54
C ILE A 82 -12.30 0.92 -6.55
N ALA A 83 -11.18 1.65 -6.60
CA ALA A 83 -10.09 1.36 -7.53
C ALA A 83 -9.48 -0.02 -7.31
N LEU A 84 -9.35 -0.48 -6.05
CA LEU A 84 -8.91 -1.82 -5.69
C LEU A 84 -9.89 -2.89 -6.21
N CYS A 85 -11.19 -2.72 -5.99
CA CYS A 85 -12.21 -3.66 -6.47
C CYS A 85 -12.25 -3.73 -8.00
N VAL A 86 -12.17 -2.57 -8.68
CA VAL A 86 -12.10 -2.47 -10.14
C VAL A 86 -10.84 -3.16 -10.67
N GLY A 87 -9.70 -2.95 -10.02
CA GLY A 87 -8.45 -3.62 -10.38
C GLY A 87 -8.51 -5.13 -10.21
N LEU A 88 -9.15 -5.62 -9.14
CA LEU A 88 -9.39 -7.05 -8.95
C LEU A 88 -10.30 -7.63 -10.04
N TYR A 89 -11.35 -6.90 -10.43
CA TYR A 89 -12.22 -7.28 -11.52
C TYR A 89 -11.43 -7.43 -12.82
N PHE A 90 -10.61 -6.47 -13.20
CA PHE A 90 -9.84 -6.52 -14.43
C PHE A 90 -8.81 -7.66 -14.48
N ILE A 91 -8.11 -7.94 -13.36
CA ILE A 91 -7.14 -9.03 -13.35
C ILE A 91 -7.85 -10.41 -13.47
N LYS A 92 -9.03 -10.57 -12.88
CA LYS A 92 -9.84 -11.77 -13.05
C LYS A 92 -10.27 -11.98 -14.52
N HIS A 93 -10.48 -10.89 -15.25
CA HIS A 93 -10.80 -10.90 -16.69
C HIS A 93 -9.54 -10.85 -17.58
N ARG A 94 -8.34 -11.13 -17.01
CA ARG A 94 -7.05 -11.17 -17.72
C ARG A 94 -6.63 -9.85 -18.38
N ASN A 95 -7.26 -8.74 -18.05
CA ASN A 95 -6.88 -7.41 -18.52
C ASN A 95 -5.82 -6.80 -17.58
N LYS A 96 -4.54 -7.13 -17.86
CA LYS A 96 -3.39 -6.71 -17.04
C LYS A 96 -3.17 -5.19 -17.10
N GLU A 97 -3.44 -4.56 -18.24
CA GLU A 97 -3.24 -3.12 -18.42
C GLU A 97 -4.24 -2.31 -17.58
N ALA A 98 -5.52 -2.64 -17.65
CA ALA A 98 -6.55 -2.00 -16.85
C ALA A 98 -6.33 -2.24 -15.34
N HIS A 99 -5.92 -3.46 -14.95
CA HIS A 99 -5.51 -3.77 -13.58
C HIS A 99 -4.37 -2.86 -13.11
N ARG A 100 -3.29 -2.72 -13.91
CA ARG A 100 -2.16 -1.85 -13.57
C ARG A 100 -2.60 -0.40 -13.37
N LYS A 101 -3.43 0.14 -14.27
CA LYS A 101 -3.96 1.51 -14.16
C LYS A 101 -4.79 1.69 -12.89
N SER A 102 -5.67 0.73 -12.57
CA SER A 102 -6.49 0.75 -11.35
C SER A 102 -5.65 0.69 -10.07
N MET A 103 -4.60 -0.13 -10.04
CA MET A 103 -3.69 -0.21 -8.88
C MET A 103 -2.89 1.07 -8.69
N LEU A 104 -2.43 1.71 -9.77
CA LEU A 104 -1.76 3.01 -9.70
C LEU A 104 -2.70 4.11 -9.20
N LEU A 105 -3.97 4.11 -9.61
CA LEU A 105 -4.99 5.02 -9.08
C LEU A 105 -5.25 4.77 -7.60
N ALA A 106 -5.39 3.51 -7.17
CA ALA A 106 -5.53 3.16 -5.76
C ALA A 106 -4.33 3.68 -4.94
N PHE A 107 -3.12 3.51 -5.45
CA PHE A 107 -1.91 4.01 -4.81
C PHE A 107 -1.90 5.54 -4.73
N ALA A 108 -2.28 6.23 -5.80
CA ALA A 108 -2.38 7.69 -5.81
C ALA A 108 -3.40 8.21 -4.79
N PHE A 109 -4.59 7.58 -4.70
CA PHE A 109 -5.59 7.94 -3.69
C PHE A 109 -5.12 7.68 -2.26
N SER A 110 -4.44 6.55 -2.00
CA SER A 110 -3.85 6.28 -0.69
C SER A 110 -2.75 7.27 -0.31
N SER A 111 -1.93 7.68 -1.27
CA SER A 111 -0.87 8.68 -1.04
C SER A 111 -1.47 10.06 -0.75
N ALA A 112 -2.49 10.46 -1.52
CA ALA A 112 -3.22 11.71 -1.29
C ALA A 112 -3.94 11.70 0.07
N PHE A 113 -4.56 10.56 0.43
CA PHE A 113 -5.14 10.36 1.76
C PHE A 113 -4.09 10.56 2.85
N LEU A 114 -2.92 9.93 2.74
CA LEU A 114 -1.88 10.03 3.76
C LEU A 114 -1.42 11.48 3.97
N ILE A 115 -1.19 12.23 2.88
CA ILE A 115 -0.84 13.66 2.94
C ILE A 115 -1.95 14.46 3.60
N SER A 116 -3.20 14.28 3.15
CA SER A 116 -4.37 14.97 3.71
C SER A 116 -4.58 14.64 5.19
N TYR A 117 -4.36 13.37 5.58
CA TYR A 117 -4.46 12.92 6.97
C TYR A 117 -3.40 13.59 7.86
N ILE A 118 -2.14 13.65 7.41
CA ILE A 118 -1.06 14.33 8.14
C ILE A 118 -1.43 15.79 8.38
N VAL A 119 -1.87 16.49 7.32
CA VAL A 119 -2.28 17.90 7.42
C VAL A 119 -3.46 18.04 8.40
N ASN A 120 -4.49 17.19 8.27
CA ASN A 120 -5.65 17.21 9.15
C ASN A 120 -5.25 17.00 10.62
N HIS A 121 -4.42 16.01 10.91
CA HIS A 121 -4.01 15.70 12.28
C HIS A 121 -3.12 16.81 12.87
N THR A 122 -2.21 17.37 12.08
CA THR A 122 -1.36 18.49 12.52
C THR A 122 -2.19 19.74 12.85
N LEU A 123 -3.30 19.97 12.12
CA LEU A 123 -4.16 21.13 12.31
C LEU A 123 -5.17 20.94 13.46
N HIS A 124 -5.77 19.77 13.56
CA HIS A 124 -6.92 19.54 14.46
C HIS A 124 -6.58 18.67 15.68
N GLY A 125 -5.41 18.00 15.68
CA GLY A 125 -5.04 17.03 16.72
C GLY A 125 -5.94 15.79 16.73
N ASP A 126 -5.99 15.13 17.89
CA ASP A 126 -6.81 13.93 18.10
C ASP A 126 -8.29 14.29 18.30
N THR A 127 -9.16 13.69 17.50
CA THR A 127 -10.61 13.82 17.69
C THR A 127 -11.10 12.79 18.67
N ILE A 128 -11.56 13.22 19.84
CA ILE A 128 -12.11 12.35 20.87
C ILE A 128 -13.52 11.90 20.43
N PHE A 129 -13.75 10.58 20.39
CA PHE A 129 -15.06 10.03 20.10
C PHE A 129 -15.99 10.22 21.31
N PRO A 130 -17.11 10.98 21.17
CA PRO A 130 -17.98 11.34 22.30
C PRO A 130 -18.95 10.24 22.71
N GLY A 131 -19.13 9.18 21.90
CA GLY A 131 -20.01 8.06 22.18
C GLY A 131 -19.59 7.27 23.42
N HIS A 132 -20.57 6.64 24.09
CA HIS A 132 -20.37 5.86 25.31
C HIS A 132 -20.86 4.41 25.12
N GLY A 133 -20.47 3.52 26.03
CA GLY A 133 -20.93 2.12 26.04
C GLY A 133 -20.43 1.29 24.84
N PRO A 134 -21.24 0.32 24.35
CA PRO A 134 -20.82 -0.65 23.32
C PRO A 134 -20.40 0.00 22.00
N VAL A 135 -20.99 1.14 21.65
CA VAL A 135 -20.68 1.88 20.41
C VAL A 135 -19.25 2.41 20.45
N ARG A 136 -18.81 2.95 21.60
CA ARG A 136 -17.44 3.42 21.78
C ARG A 136 -16.44 2.25 21.64
N THR A 137 -16.75 1.11 22.25
CA THR A 137 -15.90 -0.08 22.14
C THR A 137 -15.77 -0.54 20.70
N LEU A 138 -16.87 -0.59 19.94
CA LEU A 138 -16.88 -0.95 18.54
C LEU A 138 -16.03 0.04 17.70
N TYR A 139 -16.25 1.34 17.87
CA TYR A 139 -15.48 2.37 17.20
C TYR A 139 -13.97 2.24 17.47
N LEU A 140 -13.58 2.13 18.74
CA LEU A 140 -12.17 2.02 19.11
C LEU A 140 -11.53 0.73 18.58
N SER A 141 -12.28 -0.37 18.53
CA SER A 141 -11.78 -1.64 17.95
C SER A 141 -11.54 -1.51 16.44
N ILE A 142 -12.46 -0.86 15.71
CA ILE A 142 -12.29 -0.59 14.27
C ILE A 142 -11.12 0.36 14.05
N LEU A 143 -11.02 1.44 14.82
CA LEU A 143 -9.93 2.40 14.71
C LEU A 143 -8.57 1.75 15.00
N ALA A 144 -8.45 0.99 16.08
CA ALA A 144 -7.21 0.31 16.44
C ALA A 144 -6.77 -0.69 15.35
N SER A 145 -7.69 -1.51 14.85
CA SER A 145 -7.40 -2.45 13.76
C SER A 145 -7.03 -1.72 12.45
N HIS A 146 -7.72 -0.61 12.14
CA HIS A 146 -7.38 0.23 10.99
C HIS A 146 -5.96 0.77 11.09
N ILE A 147 -5.56 1.33 12.22
CA ILE A 147 -4.21 1.88 12.42
C ILE A 147 -3.15 0.78 12.31
N ILE A 148 -3.31 -0.32 13.04
CA ILE A 148 -2.36 -1.44 13.03
C ILE A 148 -2.17 -1.98 11.61
N LEU A 149 -3.27 -2.24 10.90
CA LEU A 149 -3.21 -2.77 9.56
C LEU A 149 -2.71 -1.75 8.52
N SER A 150 -2.89 -0.45 8.75
CA SER A 150 -2.31 0.61 7.90
C SER A 150 -0.78 0.60 7.96
N ILE A 151 -0.22 0.42 9.16
CA ILE A 151 1.24 0.30 9.36
C ILE A 151 1.79 -0.91 8.59
N VAL A 152 1.08 -2.04 8.64
CA VAL A 152 1.47 -3.26 7.91
C VAL A 152 1.25 -3.12 6.40
N ALA A 153 0.17 -2.45 5.99
CA ALA A 153 -0.17 -2.27 4.58
C ALA A 153 0.91 -1.51 3.80
N LEU A 154 1.51 -0.47 4.38
CA LEU A 154 2.48 0.38 3.69
C LEU A 154 3.66 -0.42 3.10
N PRO A 155 4.48 -1.16 3.87
CA PRO A 155 5.57 -1.95 3.30
C PRO A 155 5.09 -3.05 2.35
N MET A 156 3.94 -3.65 2.62
CA MET A 156 3.37 -4.70 1.76
C MET A 156 2.95 -4.15 0.38
N VAL A 157 2.30 -2.99 0.33
CA VAL A 157 1.91 -2.32 -0.91
C VAL A 157 3.15 -1.97 -1.71
N LEU A 158 4.15 -1.32 -1.10
CA LEU A 158 5.40 -0.95 -1.78
C LEU A 158 6.15 -2.18 -2.32
N THR A 159 6.24 -3.25 -1.53
CA THR A 159 6.86 -4.52 -1.96
C THR A 159 6.09 -5.16 -3.13
N THR A 160 4.75 -5.13 -3.09
CA THR A 160 3.90 -5.65 -4.16
C THR A 160 4.11 -4.87 -5.47
N PHE A 161 4.21 -3.54 -5.38
CA PHE A 161 4.55 -2.69 -6.53
C PHE A 161 5.95 -2.98 -7.05
N PHE A 162 6.94 -3.08 -6.17
CA PHE A 162 8.31 -3.42 -6.57
C PHE A 162 8.37 -4.70 -7.40
N PHE A 163 7.73 -5.80 -6.95
CA PHE A 163 7.73 -7.05 -7.72
C PHE A 163 6.97 -6.94 -9.05
N SER A 164 5.93 -6.12 -9.11
CA SER A 164 5.20 -5.86 -10.35
C SER A 164 6.06 -5.08 -11.35
N LEU A 165 6.74 -4.03 -10.90
CA LEU A 165 7.56 -3.16 -11.74
C LEU A 165 8.85 -3.84 -12.23
N THR A 166 9.39 -4.77 -11.44
CA THR A 166 10.57 -5.57 -11.81
C THR A 166 10.24 -6.85 -12.58
N GLY A 167 8.99 -7.05 -13.02
CA GLY A 167 8.58 -8.22 -13.80
C GLY A 167 8.48 -9.53 -13.02
N ARG A 168 8.71 -9.51 -11.70
CA ARG A 168 8.68 -10.70 -10.83
C ARG A 168 7.25 -11.11 -10.47
N PHE A 169 6.44 -11.40 -11.47
CA PHE A 169 5.00 -11.62 -11.32
C PHE A 169 4.62 -12.82 -10.43
N ALA A 170 5.50 -13.81 -10.26
CA ALA A 170 5.26 -14.92 -9.34
C ALA A 170 5.24 -14.42 -7.88
N MET A 171 6.24 -13.63 -7.48
CA MET A 171 6.33 -13.02 -6.15
C MET A 171 5.25 -11.96 -5.94
N HIS A 172 4.98 -11.13 -6.97
CA HIS A 172 3.86 -10.19 -6.94
C HIS A 172 2.54 -10.89 -6.59
N ARG A 173 2.19 -11.98 -7.28
CA ARG A 173 0.94 -12.73 -7.02
C ARG A 173 0.87 -13.32 -5.62
N LEU A 174 2.01 -13.81 -5.10
CA LEU A 174 2.07 -14.39 -3.76
C LEU A 174 1.76 -13.33 -2.70
N ILE A 175 2.45 -12.19 -2.76
CA ILE A 175 2.30 -11.11 -1.77
C ILE A 175 0.95 -10.38 -1.96
N ALA A 176 0.53 -10.13 -3.18
CA ALA A 176 -0.73 -9.46 -3.48
C ALA A 176 -1.96 -10.17 -2.90
N ARG A 177 -1.93 -11.49 -2.72
CA ARG A 177 -3.02 -12.26 -2.09
C ARG A 177 -3.26 -11.84 -0.63
N VAL A 178 -2.22 -11.39 0.06
CA VAL A 178 -2.32 -10.92 1.45
C VAL A 178 -2.45 -9.40 1.50
N THR A 179 -1.68 -8.69 0.64
CA THR A 179 -1.72 -7.22 0.56
C THR A 179 -3.10 -6.70 0.20
N PHE A 180 -3.75 -7.32 -0.80
CA PHE A 180 -5.05 -6.85 -1.31
C PHE A 180 -6.14 -6.80 -0.23
N PRO A 181 -6.45 -7.87 0.52
CA PRO A 181 -7.48 -7.82 1.55
C PRO A 181 -7.14 -6.86 2.69
N ILE A 182 -5.87 -6.74 3.08
CA ILE A 182 -5.44 -5.79 4.10
C ILE A 182 -5.64 -4.36 3.60
N TRP A 183 -5.19 -4.04 2.39
CA TRP A 183 -5.33 -2.69 1.83
C TRP A 183 -6.79 -2.30 1.62
N LEU A 184 -7.61 -3.23 1.12
CA LEU A 184 -9.05 -3.01 0.97
C LEU A 184 -9.74 -2.79 2.32
N TYR A 185 -9.40 -3.60 3.33
CA TYR A 185 -9.90 -3.43 4.69
C TYR A 185 -9.57 -2.05 5.26
N VAL A 186 -8.32 -1.62 5.16
CA VAL A 186 -7.87 -0.28 5.59
C VAL A 186 -8.67 0.81 4.86
N SER A 187 -8.83 0.70 3.54
CA SER A 187 -9.58 1.68 2.75
C SER A 187 -11.07 1.77 3.16
N ILE A 188 -11.71 0.63 3.43
CA ILE A 188 -13.11 0.59 3.87
C ILE A 188 -13.25 1.13 5.30
N THR A 189 -12.40 0.66 6.21
CA THR A 189 -12.49 1.05 7.62
C THR A 189 -12.15 2.52 7.84
N GLY A 190 -11.32 3.14 7.00
CA GLY A 190 -11.08 4.58 7.01
C GLY A 190 -12.36 5.39 6.72
N VAL A 191 -13.22 4.92 5.81
CA VAL A 191 -14.56 5.52 5.58
C VAL A 191 -15.46 5.29 6.78
N VAL A 192 -15.48 4.06 7.33
CA VAL A 192 -16.31 3.69 8.48
C VAL A 192 -15.96 4.54 9.71
N VAL A 193 -14.68 4.73 10.01
CA VAL A 193 -14.21 5.60 11.12
C VAL A 193 -14.77 7.02 10.98
N PHE A 194 -14.70 7.59 9.78
CA PHE A 194 -15.26 8.92 9.52
C PHE A 194 -16.79 8.96 9.72
N VAL A 195 -17.52 7.96 9.22
CA VAL A 195 -18.99 7.89 9.37
C VAL A 195 -19.38 7.83 10.84
N PHE A 196 -18.67 7.02 11.65
CA PHE A 196 -18.90 6.98 13.10
C PHE A 196 -18.64 8.33 13.76
N LEU A 197 -17.52 8.97 13.45
CA LEU A 197 -17.21 10.29 13.99
C LEU A 197 -18.29 11.30 13.60
N LYS A 198 -18.69 11.34 12.34
CA LYS A 198 -19.71 12.26 11.86
C LYS A 198 -21.08 12.02 12.49
N ALA A 199 -21.45 10.78 12.77
CA ALA A 199 -22.74 10.43 13.36
C ALA A 199 -22.84 10.75 14.85
N TYR A 200 -21.72 10.85 15.57
CA TYR A 200 -21.69 11.01 17.03
C TYR A 200 -21.00 12.28 17.52
N ALA A 201 -20.18 12.95 16.70
CA ALA A 201 -19.44 14.17 17.08
C ALA A 201 -20.01 15.44 16.47
N TYR A 202 -20.93 15.32 15.51
CA TYR A 202 -21.64 16.39 14.84
C TYR A 202 -23.15 16.09 14.84
#